data_211af5559bc5cb6d78bdb01b523ace1d
#
_entry.id   211af5559bc5cb6d78bdb01b523ace1d
#
_cell.length_a   1.000
_cell.length_b   1.000
_cell.length_c   1.000
_cell.angle_alpha   90.00
_cell.angle_beta   90.00
_cell.angle_gamma   90.00
#
_symmetry.space_group_name_H-M   'P 1'
#
loop_
_entity.id
_entity.type
_entity.pdbx_description
1 polymer ?
#
loop_
_entity_poly.entity_id
_entity_poly.type
_entity_poly.pdbx_seq_one_letter_code
_entity_poly.pdbx_strand_id
1 'polypeptide(L)'
;MDVVEKWWCTKGQHRYRNAGHLTILADGGGSNSSSSRVWKYGLQTRVCDRHGLNVTVAHYPSGASKWNPIEHRLFSEISKNWAARPLDSYETILKYLRTTTTTTGLRVRAHLVRKAYKKGVKITREQMDELDLTNDEAMPK
;
A
#
# COMPACT_ATOMS: atom_id res chain seq x y z
N MET A 1 -6.89 -1.14 -2.84
CA MET A 1 -7.06 -2.53 -2.37
C MET A 1 -6.48 -3.57 -3.32
N ASP A 2 -6.75 -3.55 -4.59
CA ASP A 2 -6.25 -4.53 -5.57
C ASP A 2 -4.75 -4.84 -5.45
N VAL A 3 -3.95 -3.83 -5.15
CA VAL A 3 -2.49 -3.99 -5.01
C VAL A 3 -2.12 -4.80 -3.76
N VAL A 4 -2.76 -4.52 -2.63
CA VAL A 4 -2.52 -5.22 -1.35
C VAL A 4 -2.97 -6.68 -1.47
N GLU A 5 -4.18 -6.92 -1.95
CA GLU A 5 -4.69 -8.27 -2.18
C GLU A 5 -3.80 -9.05 -3.15
N LYS A 6 -3.43 -8.46 -4.29
CA LYS A 6 -2.55 -9.09 -5.28
C LYS A 6 -1.19 -9.43 -4.68
N TRP A 7 -0.60 -8.52 -3.90
CA TRP A 7 0.66 -8.78 -3.21
C TRP A 7 0.52 -9.95 -2.24
N TRP A 8 -0.54 -9.96 -1.43
CA TRP A 8 -0.78 -11.06 -0.50
C TRP A 8 -0.91 -12.40 -1.23
N CYS A 9 -1.79 -12.50 -2.23
CA CYS A 9 -1.99 -13.73 -3.01
C CYS A 9 -0.72 -14.23 -3.73
N THR A 10 0.12 -13.32 -4.23
CA THR A 10 1.26 -13.71 -5.07
C THR A 10 2.57 -13.83 -4.31
N LYS A 11 2.69 -13.22 -3.15
CA LYS A 11 3.94 -13.14 -2.37
C LYS A 11 3.73 -13.34 -0.87
N GLY A 12 2.82 -12.59 -0.27
CA GLY A 12 2.65 -12.53 1.19
C GLY A 12 2.38 -13.90 1.79
N GLN A 13 1.33 -14.57 1.36
CA GLN A 13 0.92 -15.87 1.87
C GLN A 13 1.99 -16.98 1.70
N HIS A 14 2.80 -16.92 0.65
CA HIS A 14 3.87 -17.89 0.42
C HIS A 14 5.08 -17.65 1.31
N ARG A 15 5.37 -16.37 1.60
CA ARG A 15 6.52 -15.97 2.43
C ARG A 15 6.21 -16.01 3.92
N TYR A 16 4.98 -15.72 4.30
CA TYR A 16 4.52 -15.59 5.68
C TYR A 16 3.37 -16.55 5.95
N ARG A 17 3.63 -17.85 5.83
CA ARG A 17 2.60 -18.92 5.84
C ARG A 17 1.74 -18.96 7.10
N ASN A 18 2.28 -18.52 8.23
CA ASN A 18 1.59 -18.55 9.53
C ASN A 18 1.13 -17.15 9.99
N ALA A 19 1.20 -16.15 9.11
CA ALA A 19 0.77 -14.82 9.49
C ALA A 19 -0.76 -14.72 9.48
N GLY A 20 -1.34 -14.47 10.64
CA GLY A 20 -2.76 -14.12 10.81
C GLY A 20 -2.99 -12.61 10.90
N HIS A 21 -1.93 -11.80 10.85
CA HIS A 21 -2.00 -10.35 11.03
C HIS A 21 -1.16 -9.62 9.98
N LEU A 22 -1.72 -8.55 9.42
CA LEU A 22 -1.05 -7.65 8.48
C LEU A 22 -1.11 -6.21 8.99
N THR A 23 0.05 -5.61 9.22
CA THR A 23 0.13 -4.19 9.55
C THR A 23 0.44 -3.39 8.29
N ILE A 24 -0.36 -2.37 8.01
CA ILE A 24 -0.19 -1.44 6.89
C ILE A 24 0.16 -0.07 7.45
N LEU A 25 1.34 0.44 7.09
CA LEU A 25 1.71 1.83 7.34
C LEU A 25 1.29 2.67 6.14
N ALA A 26 0.49 3.69 6.37
CA ALA A 26 -0.08 4.54 5.33
C ALA A 26 0.21 6.02 5.61
N ASP A 27 0.37 6.81 4.56
CA ASP A 27 0.61 8.26 4.66
C ASP A 27 -0.67 9.09 4.90
N GLY A 28 -1.82 8.43 4.91
CA GLY A 28 -3.11 9.11 5.10
C GLY A 28 -3.59 9.91 3.88
N GLY A 29 -2.86 9.87 2.77
CA GLY A 29 -3.21 10.60 1.55
C GLY A 29 -4.32 9.94 0.74
N GLY A 30 -5.21 10.75 0.18
CA GLY A 30 -6.18 10.39 -0.86
C GLY A 30 -6.91 9.07 -0.65
N SER A 31 -6.51 8.05 -1.39
CA SER A 31 -7.22 6.77 -1.46
C SER A 31 -7.06 5.86 -0.24
N ASN A 32 -6.06 6.10 0.60
CA ASN A 32 -5.79 5.30 1.81
C ASN A 32 -6.03 6.09 3.12
N SER A 33 -6.72 7.21 3.03
CA SER A 33 -7.13 8.02 4.18
C SER A 33 -7.98 7.22 5.18
N SER A 34 -7.81 7.51 6.47
CA SER A 34 -8.62 6.95 7.54
C SER A 34 -10.12 7.28 7.42
N SER A 35 -10.49 8.33 6.70
CA SER A 35 -11.87 8.70 6.38
C SER A 35 -12.45 7.98 5.17
N SER A 36 -11.62 7.29 4.36
CA SER A 36 -12.06 6.65 3.11
C SER A 36 -12.86 5.38 3.37
N ARG A 37 -14.19 5.45 3.20
CA ARG A 37 -15.10 4.29 3.33
C ARG A 37 -14.72 3.17 2.34
N VAL A 38 -14.38 3.51 1.11
CA VAL A 38 -13.99 2.53 0.07
C VAL A 38 -12.70 1.78 0.47
N TRP A 39 -11.79 2.46 1.14
CA TRP A 39 -10.56 1.86 1.65
C TRP A 39 -10.88 0.83 2.75
N LYS A 40 -11.65 1.23 3.77
CA LYS A 40 -12.05 0.37 4.90
C LYS A 40 -12.83 -0.85 4.40
N TYR A 41 -13.87 -0.61 3.61
CA TYR A 41 -14.70 -1.68 3.03
C TYR A 41 -13.87 -2.67 2.20
N GLY A 42 -12.97 -2.15 1.36
CA GLY A 42 -12.11 -2.99 0.55
C GLY A 42 -11.07 -3.78 1.36
N LEU A 43 -10.58 -3.26 2.50
CA LEU A 43 -9.72 -4.01 3.42
C LEU A 43 -10.49 -5.17 4.03
N GLN A 44 -11.65 -4.90 4.61
CA GLN A 44 -12.47 -5.94 5.21
C GLN A 44 -12.80 -7.04 4.22
N THR A 45 -13.51 -6.72 3.14
CA THR A 45 -14.08 -7.72 2.24
C THR A 45 -13.05 -8.47 1.38
N ARG A 46 -11.93 -7.84 1.05
CA ARG A 46 -10.95 -8.41 0.11
C ARG A 46 -9.67 -8.92 0.76
N VAL A 47 -9.39 -8.50 1.99
CA VAL A 47 -8.18 -8.93 2.68
C VAL A 47 -8.55 -9.69 3.95
N CYS A 48 -9.33 -9.11 4.86
CA CYS A 48 -9.70 -9.78 6.10
C CYS A 48 -10.57 -11.02 5.84
N ASP A 49 -11.76 -10.83 5.29
CA ASP A 49 -12.75 -11.91 5.13
C ASP A 49 -12.26 -13.00 4.15
N ARG A 50 -11.59 -12.56 3.09
CA ARG A 50 -11.16 -13.49 2.03
C ARG A 50 -9.97 -14.34 2.40
N HIS A 51 -9.08 -13.82 3.25
CA HIS A 51 -7.81 -14.48 3.58
C HIS A 51 -7.67 -14.80 5.06
N GLY A 52 -8.67 -14.52 5.89
CA GLY A 52 -8.64 -14.77 7.33
C GLY A 52 -7.57 -13.94 8.05
N LEU A 53 -7.32 -12.70 7.58
CA LEU A 53 -6.30 -11.83 8.16
C LEU A 53 -6.93 -10.75 9.04
N ASN A 54 -6.33 -10.52 10.19
CA ASN A 54 -6.53 -9.27 10.92
C ASN A 54 -5.65 -8.18 10.30
N VAL A 55 -6.21 -7.02 10.01
CA VAL A 55 -5.47 -5.91 9.40
C VAL A 55 -5.47 -4.70 10.31
N THR A 56 -4.29 -4.25 10.72
CA THR A 56 -4.11 -2.95 11.39
C THR A 56 -3.59 -1.93 10.39
N VAL A 57 -4.21 -0.76 10.32
CA VAL A 57 -3.73 0.37 9.52
C VAL A 57 -3.28 1.49 10.45
N ALA A 58 -1.99 1.78 10.43
CA ALA A 58 -1.42 2.92 11.13
C ALA A 58 -1.09 4.03 10.13
N HIS A 59 -1.60 5.23 10.39
CA HIS A 59 -1.36 6.39 9.54
C HIS A 59 -0.25 7.26 10.11
N TYR A 60 0.69 7.63 9.25
CA TYR A 60 1.68 8.65 9.62
C TYR A 60 0.98 10.00 9.80
N PRO A 61 1.38 10.79 10.78
CA PRO A 61 0.94 12.18 10.88
C PRO A 61 1.28 12.97 9.61
N SER A 62 0.48 13.98 9.30
CA SER A 62 0.75 14.88 8.19
C SER A 62 2.15 15.50 8.31
N GLY A 63 2.92 15.51 7.23
CA GLY A 63 4.29 16.01 7.21
C GLY A 63 5.35 15.09 7.82
N ALA A 64 4.97 13.88 8.25
CA ALA A 64 5.88 12.90 8.84
C ALA A 64 6.55 11.95 7.82
N SER A 65 6.48 12.23 6.53
CA SER A 65 7.09 11.42 5.46
C SER A 65 8.59 11.16 5.68
N LYS A 66 9.30 12.12 6.28
CA LYS A 66 10.72 11.98 6.66
C LYS A 66 10.99 10.82 7.63
N TRP A 67 9.98 10.34 8.35
CA TRP A 67 10.07 9.20 9.26
C TRP A 67 9.69 7.87 8.61
N ASN A 68 9.19 7.92 7.37
CA ASN A 68 8.83 6.72 6.65
C ASN A 68 10.11 6.03 6.10
N PRO A 69 10.46 4.82 6.56
CA PRO A 69 11.67 4.13 6.11
C PRO A 69 11.73 3.92 4.60
N ILE A 70 10.58 3.80 3.94
CA ILE A 70 10.49 3.60 2.48
C ILE A 70 10.98 4.82 1.70
N GLU A 71 10.71 6.04 2.20
CA GLU A 71 11.20 7.27 1.59
C GLU A 71 12.73 7.29 1.49
N HIS A 72 13.39 6.85 2.54
CA HIS A 72 14.85 6.87 2.62
C HIS A 72 15.51 5.64 1.99
N ARG A 73 14.94 4.47 2.16
CA ARG A 73 15.57 3.20 1.75
C ARG A 73 15.25 2.79 0.31
N LEU A 74 14.13 3.22 -0.23
CA LEU A 74 13.68 2.85 -1.56
C LEU A 74 13.57 4.05 -2.49
N PHE A 75 12.76 5.05 -2.15
CA PHE A 75 12.51 6.16 -3.07
C PHE A 75 13.72 7.04 -3.28
N SER A 76 14.58 7.22 -2.26
CA SER A 76 15.86 7.93 -2.45
C SER A 76 16.76 7.24 -3.47
N GLU A 77 16.86 5.92 -3.44
CA GLU A 77 17.68 5.16 -4.38
C GLU A 77 17.06 5.17 -5.80
N ILE A 78 15.74 5.11 -5.90
CA ILE A 78 15.05 5.29 -7.19
C ILE A 78 15.36 6.68 -7.74
N SER A 79 15.24 7.74 -6.92
CA SER A 79 15.50 9.12 -7.33
C SER A 79 16.93 9.33 -7.81
N LYS A 80 17.91 8.72 -7.16
CA LYS A 80 19.31 8.74 -7.61
C LYS A 80 19.48 8.06 -8.98
N ASN A 81 18.80 6.93 -9.19
CA ASN A 81 18.94 6.14 -10.42
C ASN A 81 18.37 6.84 -11.66
N TRP A 82 17.31 7.66 -11.49
CA TRP A 82 16.73 8.41 -12.61
C TRP A 82 17.16 9.89 -12.66
N ALA A 83 18.03 10.34 -11.75
CA ALA A 83 18.43 11.73 -11.65
C ALA A 83 18.82 12.34 -13.00
N ALA A 84 18.32 13.53 -13.31
CA ALA A 84 18.53 14.27 -14.54
C ALA A 84 18.07 13.55 -15.85
N ARG A 85 17.17 12.57 -15.75
CA ARG A 85 16.61 11.89 -16.92
C ARG A 85 15.15 12.24 -17.11
N PRO A 86 14.69 12.58 -18.32
CA PRO A 86 13.27 12.78 -18.60
C PRO A 86 12.49 11.46 -18.37
N LEU A 87 11.35 11.54 -17.69
CA LEU A 87 10.44 10.41 -17.49
C LEU A 87 9.28 10.52 -18.48
N ASP A 88 9.58 10.37 -19.75
CA ASP A 88 8.72 10.64 -20.88
C ASP A 88 7.78 9.49 -21.24
N SER A 89 8.07 8.28 -20.75
CA SER A 89 7.27 7.09 -21.02
C SER A 89 7.17 6.15 -19.81
N TYR A 90 6.13 5.32 -19.79
CA TYR A 90 6.00 4.26 -18.78
C TYR A 90 7.14 3.24 -18.86
N GLU A 91 7.64 2.97 -20.05
CA GLU A 91 8.75 2.06 -20.30
C GLU A 91 10.04 2.60 -19.68
N THR A 92 10.32 3.90 -19.87
CA THR A 92 11.45 4.60 -19.24
C THR A 92 11.36 4.56 -17.72
N ILE A 93 10.19 4.86 -17.15
CA ILE A 93 9.96 4.78 -15.70
C ILE A 93 10.19 3.35 -15.19
N LEU A 94 9.61 2.34 -15.85
CA LEU A 94 9.78 0.94 -15.45
C LEU A 94 11.23 0.49 -15.53
N LYS A 95 11.97 0.93 -16.55
CA LYS A 95 13.40 0.64 -16.69
C LYS A 95 14.17 1.13 -15.47
N TYR A 96 14.04 2.40 -15.11
CA TYR A 96 14.75 2.97 -13.95
C TYR A 96 14.33 2.32 -12.63
N LEU A 97 13.04 2.08 -12.42
CA LEU A 97 12.58 1.35 -11.23
C LEU A 97 13.23 -0.03 -11.11
N ARG A 98 13.27 -0.80 -12.19
CA ARG A 98 13.80 -2.18 -12.20
C ARG A 98 15.33 -2.26 -12.13
N THR A 99 16.03 -1.22 -12.58
CA THR A 99 17.49 -1.15 -12.52
C THR A 99 17.98 -0.51 -11.22
N THR A 100 17.10 -0.03 -10.36
CA THR A 100 17.47 0.49 -9.04
C THR A 100 18.03 -0.63 -8.17
N THR A 101 19.24 -0.44 -7.71
CA THR A 101 19.97 -1.37 -6.85
C THR A 101 20.87 -0.60 -5.89
N THR A 102 21.37 -1.26 -4.85
CA THR A 102 22.36 -0.74 -3.92
C THR A 102 23.48 -1.75 -3.73
N THR A 103 24.61 -1.30 -3.22
CA THR A 103 25.74 -2.17 -2.83
C THR A 103 25.34 -3.21 -1.78
N THR A 104 24.31 -2.89 -0.96
CA THR A 104 23.76 -3.78 0.06
C THR A 104 22.73 -4.78 -0.48
N GLY A 105 22.50 -4.83 -1.79
CA GLY A 105 21.69 -5.84 -2.44
C GLY A 105 20.21 -5.52 -2.60
N LEU A 106 19.79 -4.24 -2.52
CA LEU A 106 18.42 -3.86 -2.87
C LEU A 106 18.10 -4.28 -4.32
N ARG A 107 16.96 -4.93 -4.50
CA ARG A 107 16.41 -5.27 -5.82
C ARG A 107 14.99 -4.80 -5.92
N VAL A 108 14.71 -3.93 -6.89
CA VAL A 108 13.37 -3.38 -7.11
C VAL A 108 12.65 -4.15 -8.22
N ARG A 109 11.40 -4.52 -7.96
CA ARG A 109 10.50 -5.09 -8.96
C ARG A 109 9.34 -4.15 -9.18
N ALA A 110 9.07 -3.77 -10.41
CA ALA A 110 8.00 -2.87 -10.77
C ALA A 110 7.15 -3.44 -11.91
N HIS A 111 5.85 -3.23 -11.82
CA HIS A 111 4.87 -3.65 -12.81
C HIS A 111 3.91 -2.51 -13.11
N LEU A 112 3.61 -2.29 -14.38
CA LEU A 112 2.59 -1.35 -14.80
C LEU A 112 1.21 -2.00 -14.67
N VAL A 113 0.32 -1.36 -13.89
CA VAL A 113 -1.07 -1.77 -13.78
C VAL A 113 -1.90 -0.96 -14.78
N ARG A 114 -2.34 -1.59 -15.87
CA ARG A 114 -3.15 -0.97 -16.93
C ARG A 114 -4.66 -1.11 -16.68
N LYS A 115 -5.06 -1.56 -15.50
CA LYS A 115 -6.47 -1.72 -15.15
C LYS A 115 -7.13 -0.35 -14.99
N ALA A 116 -8.27 -0.16 -15.66
CA ALA A 116 -9.12 0.98 -15.39
C ALA A 116 -9.84 0.80 -14.04
N TYR A 117 -9.80 1.82 -13.23
CA TYR A 117 -10.49 1.83 -11.93
C TYR A 117 -11.76 2.66 -12.02
N LYS A 118 -12.87 2.10 -11.55
CA LYS A 118 -14.13 2.80 -11.46
C LYS A 118 -14.02 3.92 -10.43
N LYS A 119 -14.27 5.15 -10.85
CA LYS A 119 -14.30 6.34 -9.97
C LYS A 119 -15.68 6.49 -9.33
N GLY A 120 -15.75 7.22 -8.21
CA GLY A 120 -17.02 7.56 -7.57
C GLY A 120 -17.77 6.38 -6.94
N VAL A 121 -17.08 5.30 -6.60
CA VAL A 121 -17.68 4.20 -5.85
C VAL A 121 -18.12 4.73 -4.48
N LYS A 122 -19.41 4.54 -4.17
CA LYS A 122 -20.00 4.93 -2.89
C LYS A 122 -20.24 3.68 -2.06
N ILE A 123 -19.84 3.71 -0.81
CA ILE A 123 -20.18 2.70 0.20
C ILE A 123 -21.27 3.26 1.08
N THR A 124 -22.37 2.55 1.20
CA THR A 124 -23.54 2.98 1.98
C THR A 124 -23.23 2.94 3.47
N ARG A 125 -24.13 3.50 4.29
CA ARG A 125 -23.99 3.46 5.74
C ARG A 125 -24.15 2.04 6.25
N GLU A 126 -25.13 1.33 5.74
CA GLU A 126 -25.40 -0.07 6.08
C GLU A 126 -24.17 -0.95 5.83
N GLN A 127 -23.53 -0.80 4.66
CA GLN A 127 -22.27 -1.51 4.34
C GLN A 127 -21.11 -1.14 5.28
N MET A 128 -21.10 0.06 5.82
CA MET A 128 -20.08 0.46 6.80
C MET A 128 -20.37 -0.09 8.19
N ASP A 129 -21.64 -0.19 8.56
CA ASP A 129 -22.09 -0.70 9.87
C ASP A 129 -21.87 -2.23 9.98
N GLU A 130 -21.76 -2.93 8.85
CA GLU A 130 -21.40 -4.36 8.77
C GLU A 130 -19.90 -4.65 8.97
N LEU A 131 -19.04 -3.62 8.96
CA LEU A 131 -17.59 -3.81 9.10
C LEU A 131 -17.19 -4.02 10.57
N ASP A 132 -16.34 -5.00 10.81
CA ASP A 132 -15.70 -5.22 12.11
C ASP A 132 -14.50 -4.27 12.27
N LEU A 133 -14.79 -3.02 12.64
CA LEU A 133 -13.81 -1.96 12.79
C LEU A 133 -13.62 -1.60 14.27
N THR A 134 -12.41 -1.80 14.76
CA THR A 134 -12.00 -1.35 16.09
C THR A 134 -10.95 -0.24 15.99
N ASN A 135 -10.99 0.71 16.94
CA ASN A 135 -9.88 1.63 17.12
C ASN A 135 -8.81 0.97 18.00
N ASP A 136 -7.53 1.18 17.65
CA ASP A 136 -6.44 0.71 18.49
C ASP A 136 -6.42 1.52 19.79
N GLU A 137 -6.41 0.83 20.94
CA GLU A 137 -6.39 1.46 22.26
C GLU A 137 -5.07 2.22 22.52
N ALA A 138 -3.98 1.78 21.89
CA ALA A 138 -2.66 2.42 22.04
C ALA A 138 -2.55 3.76 21.31
N MET A 139 -3.46 4.05 20.37
CA MET A 139 -3.49 5.31 19.61
C MET A 139 -4.92 5.85 19.54
N PRO A 140 -5.49 6.33 20.65
CA PRO A 140 -6.77 7.01 20.62
C PRO A 140 -6.66 8.26 19.74
N LYS A 141 -7.78 8.65 19.12
CA LYS A 141 -7.87 9.79 18.18
C LYS A 141 -7.34 11.08 18.77
#